data_2609d06cf265241349188e6173ecd404
#
_entry.id   2609d06cf265241349188e6173ecd404
#
_cell.length_a   1.000
_cell.length_b   1.000
_cell.length_c   1.000
_cell.angle_alpha   90.00
_cell.angle_beta   90.00
_cell.angle_gamma   90.00
#
_symmetry.space_group_name_H-M   'P 1'
#
loop_
_entity.id
_entity.type
_entity.pdbx_description
1 polymer ?
#
loop_
_entity_poly.entity_id
_entity_poly.type
_entity_poly.pdbx_seq_one_letter_code
_entity_poly.pdbx_strand_id
1 'polypeptide(L)'
;MKMLINFVLIFLLISSCTNSNYTVFNFKTNINLNNLNDENYMRIKFDQTIYTEVKFGDPNQIIPMTIKTWQYPTFIVSNEATEDIKVKFYPLNSHTFKKKYDHLITGLYTYDFTKGYLSYETMNISSPVNNFLFMLATELNVGVRNMSGGIGLAKENTENKEYLPQKTHFIDQLLEQNIINKKIFGFTYDSEYEGRLIFGAYLYEIEPNYKEKDMNEVDIDTDVADVNNNKWMMKFFFQCLSGEDNKVIYEEKSYGFFFIESDLIIGSTVFQKDFIKEYFSKRNCQNETIQASSHFTAYYCTDESQFADFPNITFKYPGKYNFTFSKNELFVKRGNKYYFQIVFQIFTEDVVVPSWKIGQIFFRKYSIFFKQEDRGYKMSYYLTQKFEKSSSRLSTQTIVIIVLSIVLGLLIIGIIVYFVYFFPKRKKKRANELIDDDYEYNSSEKETSENEDKLMINE
;
A
#
# COMPACT_ATOMS: atom_id res chain seq x y z
N MET A 1 2.91 32.75 -31.48
CA MET A 1 2.47 31.42 -31.87
C MET A 1 3.54 30.35 -31.71
N LYS A 2 4.74 30.43 -32.30
CA LYS A 2 5.82 29.44 -32.08
C LYS A 2 6.22 29.22 -30.61
N MET A 3 6.27 30.28 -29.80
CA MET A 3 6.61 30.20 -28.39
C MET A 3 5.55 29.45 -27.55
N LEU A 4 4.28 29.62 -27.90
CA LEU A 4 3.16 28.91 -27.25
C LEU A 4 3.16 27.42 -27.59
N ILE A 5 3.47 27.07 -28.84
CA ILE A 5 3.56 25.69 -29.32
C ILE A 5 4.74 24.97 -28.60
N ASN A 6 5.88 25.62 -28.45
CA ASN A 6 7.01 25.05 -27.71
C ASN A 6 6.69 24.88 -26.22
N PHE A 7 5.93 25.78 -25.59
CA PHE A 7 5.52 25.66 -24.20
C PHE A 7 4.52 24.51 -24.01
N VAL A 8 3.57 24.34 -24.93
CA VAL A 8 2.63 23.21 -24.91
C VAL A 8 3.35 21.88 -25.15
N LEU A 9 4.33 21.84 -26.07
CA LEU A 9 5.15 20.66 -26.30
C LEU A 9 6.04 20.29 -25.10
N ILE A 10 6.63 21.27 -24.44
CA ILE A 10 7.39 21.06 -23.20
C ILE A 10 6.48 20.56 -22.08
N PHE A 11 5.26 21.11 -21.96
CA PHE A 11 4.28 20.68 -20.97
C PHE A 11 3.78 19.24 -21.25
N LEU A 12 3.54 18.90 -22.51
CA LEU A 12 3.20 17.54 -22.94
C LEU A 12 4.37 16.56 -22.74
N LEU A 13 5.61 16.99 -22.97
CA LEU A 13 6.80 16.19 -22.70
C LEU A 13 7.04 15.97 -21.19
N ILE A 14 6.80 16.98 -20.37
CA ILE A 14 6.90 16.86 -18.90
C ILE A 14 5.75 15.98 -18.35
N SER A 15 4.54 16.07 -18.88
CA SER A 15 3.41 15.22 -18.47
C SER A 15 3.54 13.78 -18.98
N SER A 16 4.28 13.52 -20.05
CA SER A 16 4.57 12.16 -20.56
C SER A 16 5.74 11.47 -19.82
N CYS A 17 6.54 12.20 -19.04
CA CYS A 17 7.67 11.63 -18.29
C CYS A 17 7.31 11.04 -16.92
N THR A 18 6.03 10.98 -16.54
CA THR A 18 5.59 10.31 -15.29
C THR A 18 4.83 9.01 -15.58
N ASN A 19 5.31 8.17 -16.49
CA ASN A 19 4.92 6.77 -16.45
C ASN A 19 5.60 6.13 -15.22
N SER A 20 4.99 6.36 -14.07
CA SER A 20 5.36 5.64 -12.85
C SER A 20 4.94 4.19 -13.01
N ASN A 21 5.90 3.32 -13.31
CA ASN A 21 5.67 1.87 -13.41
C ASN A 21 5.52 1.26 -12.00
N TYR A 22 4.66 1.85 -11.18
CA TYR A 22 4.29 1.35 -9.87
C TYR A 22 2.80 1.61 -9.59
N THR A 23 2.24 0.85 -8.67
CA THR A 23 0.87 1.07 -8.19
C THR A 23 0.80 1.00 -6.68
N VAL A 24 -0.15 1.72 -6.10
CA VAL A 24 -0.34 1.82 -4.65
C VAL A 24 -1.78 1.47 -4.30
N PHE A 25 -1.93 0.57 -3.33
CA PHE A 25 -3.19 0.27 -2.70
C PHE A 25 -3.20 0.81 -1.27
N ASN A 26 -4.15 1.67 -0.95
CA ASN A 26 -4.36 2.07 0.44
C ASN A 26 -5.04 0.91 1.16
N PHE A 27 -4.49 0.48 2.27
CA PHE A 27 -5.11 -0.51 3.12
C PHE A 27 -5.57 0.08 4.45
N LYS A 28 -6.56 -0.59 5.05
CA LYS A 28 -7.08 -0.32 6.38
C LYS A 28 -7.10 -1.61 7.18
N THR A 29 -7.13 -1.48 8.49
CA THR A 29 -7.40 -2.62 9.36
C THR A 29 -8.90 -2.80 9.56
N ASN A 30 -9.32 -4.04 9.80
CA ASN A 30 -10.72 -4.39 10.04
C ASN A 30 -11.18 -4.14 11.48
N ILE A 31 -10.38 -3.46 12.30
CA ILE A 31 -10.74 -3.18 13.71
C ILE A 31 -11.90 -2.20 13.79
N ASN A 32 -12.91 -2.61 14.54
CA ASN A 32 -13.89 -1.69 15.08
C ASN A 32 -13.44 -1.25 16.49
N LEU A 33 -12.85 -0.07 16.58
CA LEU A 33 -12.33 0.51 17.82
C LEU A 33 -13.41 0.64 18.91
N ASN A 34 -14.68 0.76 18.53
CA ASN A 34 -15.80 0.89 19.47
C ASN A 34 -16.11 -0.42 20.20
N ASN A 35 -15.64 -1.55 19.70
CA ASN A 35 -15.84 -2.88 20.28
C ASN A 35 -14.62 -3.38 21.09
N LEU A 36 -13.59 -2.54 21.26
CA LEU A 36 -12.41 -2.84 22.05
C LEU A 36 -12.73 -2.70 23.55
N ASN A 37 -13.41 -3.69 24.12
CA ASN A 37 -13.43 -3.85 25.58
C ASN A 37 -12.16 -4.60 26.04
N ASP A 38 -11.80 -4.42 27.30
CA ASP A 38 -10.56 -5.00 27.86
C ASP A 38 -10.56 -6.54 27.81
N GLU A 39 -11.73 -7.19 27.86
CA GLU A 39 -11.86 -8.65 27.89
C GLU A 39 -11.53 -9.31 26.55
N ASN A 40 -11.75 -8.61 25.42
CA ASN A 40 -11.54 -9.16 24.07
C ASN A 40 -10.34 -8.55 23.35
N TYR A 41 -9.57 -7.69 24.02
CA TYR A 41 -8.50 -6.92 23.39
C TYR A 41 -7.52 -7.79 22.63
N MET A 42 -6.91 -8.79 23.26
CA MET A 42 -5.89 -9.64 22.62
C MET A 42 -6.47 -10.49 21.48
N ARG A 43 -7.72 -10.95 21.62
CA ARG A 43 -8.40 -11.67 20.54
C ARG A 43 -8.63 -10.77 19.32
N ILE A 44 -9.14 -9.56 19.54
CA ILE A 44 -9.39 -8.61 18.46
C ILE A 44 -8.07 -8.24 17.75
N LYS A 45 -7.01 -8.01 18.53
CA LYS A 45 -5.66 -7.76 17.98
C LYS A 45 -5.13 -8.95 17.19
N PHE A 46 -5.37 -10.17 17.67
CA PHE A 46 -4.95 -11.38 16.96
C PHE A 46 -5.70 -11.56 15.64
N ASP A 47 -7.01 -11.32 15.62
CA ASP A 47 -7.89 -11.44 14.44
C ASP A 47 -7.83 -10.19 13.53
N GLN A 48 -7.00 -9.21 13.88
CA GLN A 48 -6.86 -7.98 13.09
C GLN A 48 -6.15 -8.25 11.77
N THR A 49 -6.88 -8.10 10.68
CA THR A 49 -6.34 -8.21 9.33
C THR A 49 -6.31 -6.84 8.64
N ILE A 50 -5.49 -6.71 7.62
CA ILE A 50 -5.50 -5.55 6.72
C ILE A 50 -6.21 -5.90 5.42
N TYR A 51 -6.97 -4.94 4.89
CA TYR A 51 -7.67 -5.10 3.62
C TYR A 51 -7.58 -3.83 2.77
N THR A 52 -7.76 -4.02 1.48
CA THR A 52 -7.90 -2.94 0.50
C THR A 52 -9.13 -3.18 -0.35
N GLU A 53 -9.75 -2.12 -0.84
CA GLU A 53 -10.88 -2.21 -1.74
C GLU A 53 -10.40 -2.25 -3.19
N VAL A 54 -10.76 -3.31 -3.89
CA VAL A 54 -10.40 -3.51 -5.30
C VAL A 54 -11.68 -3.58 -6.14
N LYS A 55 -11.65 -2.95 -7.29
CA LYS A 55 -12.79 -2.96 -8.24
C LYS A 55 -12.59 -4.06 -9.27
N PHE A 56 -13.58 -4.94 -9.40
CA PHE A 56 -13.60 -6.01 -10.38
C PHE A 56 -14.81 -5.92 -11.28
N GLY A 57 -14.62 -6.22 -12.54
CA GLY A 57 -15.71 -6.36 -13.51
C GLY A 57 -16.15 -5.07 -14.19
N ASP A 58 -17.07 -5.27 -15.12
CA ASP A 58 -17.79 -4.22 -15.82
C ASP A 58 -19.30 -4.58 -15.86
N PRO A 59 -20.16 -3.88 -15.10
CA PRO A 59 -19.86 -2.78 -14.17
C PRO A 59 -19.01 -3.20 -12.97
N ASN A 60 -18.29 -2.22 -12.38
CA ASN A 60 -17.42 -2.44 -11.27
C ASN A 60 -18.13 -2.93 -10.00
N GLN A 61 -17.65 -4.02 -9.44
CA GLN A 61 -18.01 -4.51 -8.11
C GLN A 61 -16.84 -4.24 -7.16
N ILE A 62 -17.08 -3.55 -6.06
CA ILE A 62 -16.05 -3.23 -5.06
C ILE A 62 -15.95 -4.40 -4.08
N ILE A 63 -14.79 -5.05 -4.06
CA ILE A 63 -14.52 -6.21 -3.21
C ILE A 63 -13.43 -5.84 -2.19
N PRO A 64 -13.70 -5.94 -0.88
CA PRO A 64 -12.69 -5.83 0.16
C PRO A 64 -11.79 -7.07 0.12
N MET A 65 -10.53 -6.87 -0.27
CA MET A 65 -9.52 -7.90 -0.42
C MET A 65 -8.57 -7.89 0.76
N THR A 66 -8.50 -8.97 1.52
CA THR A 66 -7.50 -9.15 2.58
C THR A 66 -6.12 -9.41 1.97
N ILE A 67 -5.06 -8.88 2.58
CA ILE A 67 -3.71 -9.07 2.07
C ILE A 67 -3.09 -10.31 2.73
N LYS A 68 -2.55 -11.24 1.92
CA LYS A 68 -2.07 -12.57 2.32
C LYS A 68 -0.61 -12.78 1.93
N THR A 69 0.31 -12.71 2.89
CA THR A 69 1.75 -12.91 2.63
C THR A 69 2.18 -14.38 2.58
N TRP A 70 1.32 -15.31 2.97
CA TRP A 70 1.58 -16.75 2.99
C TRP A 70 0.83 -17.54 1.93
N GLN A 71 -0.15 -16.94 1.27
CA GLN A 71 -1.00 -17.55 0.25
C GLN A 71 -0.59 -17.06 -1.13
N TYR A 72 -0.43 -18.01 -2.07
CA TYR A 72 0.00 -17.70 -3.42
C TYR A 72 -1.12 -17.19 -4.34
N PRO A 73 -2.27 -17.89 -4.48
CA PRO A 73 -3.31 -17.44 -5.40
C PRO A 73 -4.11 -16.27 -4.81
N THR A 74 -4.39 -15.31 -5.66
CA THR A 74 -5.45 -14.33 -5.39
C THR A 74 -6.80 -15.02 -5.56
N PHE A 75 -7.75 -14.79 -4.65
CA PHE A 75 -9.09 -15.34 -4.72
C PHE A 75 -10.17 -14.31 -4.41
N ILE A 76 -11.36 -14.54 -4.93
CA ILE A 76 -12.56 -13.74 -4.66
C ILE A 76 -13.70 -14.70 -4.34
N VAL A 77 -14.52 -14.37 -3.35
CA VAL A 77 -15.64 -15.22 -2.94
C VAL A 77 -16.83 -14.98 -3.85
N SER A 78 -17.30 -16.06 -4.47
CA SER A 78 -18.48 -16.08 -5.32
C SER A 78 -19.76 -15.86 -4.52
N ASN A 79 -20.79 -15.31 -5.15
CA ASN A 79 -22.16 -15.36 -4.63
C ASN A 79 -22.72 -16.76 -4.48
N GLU A 80 -22.12 -17.76 -5.14
CA GLU A 80 -22.48 -19.17 -5.00
C GLU A 80 -21.99 -19.79 -3.67
N ALA A 81 -21.04 -19.14 -2.97
CA ALA A 81 -20.55 -19.61 -1.68
C ALA A 81 -21.65 -19.55 -0.61
N THR A 82 -21.75 -20.63 0.19
CA THR A 82 -22.80 -20.81 1.20
C THR A 82 -22.54 -20.02 2.47
N GLU A 83 -21.29 -19.62 2.71
CA GLU A 83 -20.87 -18.87 3.89
C GLU A 83 -21.54 -17.50 3.95
N ASP A 84 -21.89 -17.08 5.17
CA ASP A 84 -22.46 -15.74 5.43
C ASP A 84 -21.37 -14.67 5.34
N ILE A 85 -21.11 -14.20 4.11
CA ILE A 85 -20.14 -13.18 3.78
C ILE A 85 -20.87 -11.93 3.31
N LYS A 86 -20.52 -10.82 3.92
CA LYS A 86 -21.19 -9.53 3.71
C LYS A 86 -21.09 -9.01 2.28
N VAL A 87 -19.94 -9.20 1.62
CA VAL A 87 -19.71 -8.79 0.24
C VAL A 87 -19.20 -9.98 -0.56
N LYS A 88 -19.90 -10.34 -1.63
CA LYS A 88 -19.55 -11.41 -2.55
C LYS A 88 -19.48 -10.86 -3.97
N PHE A 89 -18.72 -11.51 -4.82
CA PHE A 89 -18.66 -11.21 -6.24
C PHE A 89 -19.78 -11.94 -6.99
N TYR A 90 -20.45 -11.21 -7.87
CA TYR A 90 -21.54 -11.70 -8.72
C TYR A 90 -21.07 -11.83 -10.17
N PRO A 91 -20.59 -13.00 -10.61
CA PRO A 91 -20.04 -13.20 -11.96
C PRO A 91 -21.01 -12.80 -13.09
N LEU A 92 -22.28 -13.11 -12.91
CA LEU A 92 -23.34 -12.82 -13.91
C LEU A 92 -23.61 -11.32 -14.09
N ASN A 93 -23.17 -10.49 -13.15
CA ASN A 93 -23.31 -9.04 -13.21
C ASN A 93 -22.13 -8.36 -13.91
N SER A 94 -21.15 -9.13 -14.41
CA SER A 94 -19.98 -8.58 -15.11
C SER A 94 -19.92 -9.05 -16.56
N HIS A 95 -19.74 -8.12 -17.48
CA HIS A 95 -19.59 -8.37 -18.91
C HIS A 95 -18.18 -8.89 -19.27
N THR A 96 -17.21 -8.70 -18.40
CA THR A 96 -15.80 -9.08 -18.62
C THR A 96 -15.41 -10.40 -17.95
N PHE A 97 -16.32 -10.97 -17.13
CA PHE A 97 -16.08 -12.23 -16.44
C PHE A 97 -16.03 -13.43 -17.41
N LYS A 98 -15.04 -14.31 -17.21
CA LYS A 98 -14.89 -15.57 -17.94
C LYS A 98 -14.31 -16.65 -17.04
N LYS A 99 -14.93 -17.82 -17.01
CA LYS A 99 -14.29 -19.02 -16.44
C LYS A 99 -13.15 -19.48 -17.37
N LYS A 100 -11.99 -19.81 -16.82
CA LYS A 100 -10.88 -20.39 -17.60
C LYS A 100 -11.15 -21.83 -17.95
N TYR A 101 -11.73 -22.57 -16.98
CA TYR A 101 -12.16 -23.95 -17.12
C TYR A 101 -13.56 -24.11 -16.54
N ASP A 102 -14.36 -24.98 -17.13
CA ASP A 102 -15.72 -25.26 -16.64
C ASP A 102 -15.74 -26.24 -15.47
N HIS A 103 -14.60 -26.89 -15.14
CA HIS A 103 -14.51 -27.79 -14.01
C HIS A 103 -14.15 -27.10 -12.72
N LEU A 104 -14.75 -27.57 -11.64
CA LEU A 104 -14.48 -27.10 -10.28
C LEU A 104 -13.14 -27.69 -9.78
N ILE A 105 -12.24 -26.86 -9.29
CA ILE A 105 -11.02 -27.27 -8.61
C ILE A 105 -11.36 -27.51 -7.14
N THR A 106 -10.95 -28.63 -6.58
CA THR A 106 -11.23 -29.06 -5.20
C THR A 106 -9.94 -29.48 -4.48
N GLY A 107 -10.01 -29.65 -3.15
CA GLY A 107 -8.87 -30.15 -2.38
C GLY A 107 -7.84 -29.07 -2.02
N LEU A 108 -8.21 -27.81 -2.08
CA LEU A 108 -7.34 -26.66 -1.83
C LEU A 108 -7.25 -26.28 -0.34
N TYR A 109 -7.18 -27.28 0.55
CA TYR A 109 -7.21 -27.11 2.01
C TYR A 109 -6.03 -26.33 2.61
N THR A 110 -4.98 -26.11 1.83
CA THR A 110 -3.82 -25.29 2.25
C THR A 110 -4.06 -23.78 2.09
N TYR A 111 -5.20 -23.41 1.49
CA TYR A 111 -5.60 -22.00 1.28
C TYR A 111 -6.81 -21.64 2.14
N ASP A 112 -7.24 -20.38 2.08
CA ASP A 112 -8.46 -19.92 2.75
C ASP A 112 -9.76 -20.45 2.11
N PHE A 113 -9.66 -21.11 0.98
CA PHE A 113 -10.77 -21.73 0.25
C PHE A 113 -10.46 -23.19 -0.10
N THR A 114 -11.50 -24.00 -0.20
CA THR A 114 -11.39 -25.44 -0.48
C THR A 114 -11.81 -25.79 -1.89
N LYS A 115 -12.68 -24.96 -2.50
CA LYS A 115 -13.21 -25.19 -3.86
C LYS A 115 -13.36 -23.87 -4.60
N GLY A 116 -13.20 -23.91 -5.91
CA GLY A 116 -13.40 -22.72 -6.76
C GLY A 116 -13.16 -22.99 -8.24
N TYR A 117 -13.45 -21.97 -9.03
CA TYR A 117 -13.17 -21.94 -10.46
C TYR A 117 -12.01 -21.02 -10.76
N LEU A 118 -11.09 -21.45 -11.61
CA LEU A 118 -10.09 -20.55 -12.15
C LEU A 118 -10.76 -19.64 -13.19
N SER A 119 -10.67 -18.34 -12.99
CA SER A 119 -11.49 -17.35 -13.72
C SER A 119 -10.68 -16.14 -14.11
N TYR A 120 -11.12 -15.45 -15.15
CA TYR A 120 -10.61 -14.17 -15.61
C TYR A 120 -11.61 -13.06 -15.36
N GLU A 121 -11.10 -11.88 -15.00
CA GLU A 121 -11.88 -10.66 -14.87
C GLU A 121 -11.02 -9.43 -15.16
N THR A 122 -11.64 -8.29 -15.43
CA THR A 122 -10.95 -7.01 -15.42
C THR A 122 -10.86 -6.50 -13.99
N MET A 123 -9.63 -6.27 -13.52
CA MET A 123 -9.36 -5.64 -12.24
C MET A 123 -9.00 -4.17 -12.46
N ASN A 124 -9.74 -3.26 -11.85
CA ASN A 124 -9.55 -1.83 -12.00
C ASN A 124 -8.80 -1.26 -10.79
N ILE A 125 -7.57 -0.85 -11.03
CA ILE A 125 -6.67 -0.16 -10.10
C ILE A 125 -6.32 1.22 -10.68
N SER A 126 -5.09 1.68 -10.61
CA SER A 126 -4.65 2.91 -11.31
C SER A 126 -4.84 2.84 -12.83
N SER A 127 -4.72 1.63 -13.40
CA SER A 127 -5.02 1.29 -14.79
C SER A 127 -5.72 -0.07 -14.83
N PRO A 128 -6.57 -0.34 -15.85
CA PRO A 128 -7.23 -1.63 -15.97
C PRO A 128 -6.21 -2.76 -16.18
N VAL A 129 -6.34 -3.83 -15.42
CA VAL A 129 -5.63 -5.10 -15.58
C VAL A 129 -6.61 -6.07 -16.24
N ASN A 130 -6.52 -6.22 -17.55
CA ASN A 130 -7.44 -7.04 -18.32
C ASN A 130 -7.10 -8.53 -18.20
N ASN A 131 -8.14 -9.38 -18.21
CA ASN A 131 -7.98 -10.83 -18.06
C ASN A 131 -7.12 -11.21 -16.82
N PHE A 132 -7.34 -10.50 -15.70
CA PHE A 132 -6.70 -10.84 -14.44
C PHE A 132 -7.18 -12.22 -13.97
N LEU A 133 -6.24 -13.13 -13.77
CA LEU A 133 -6.51 -14.52 -13.41
C LEU A 133 -6.57 -14.69 -11.88
N PHE A 134 -7.65 -15.26 -11.38
CA PHE A 134 -7.87 -15.49 -9.95
C PHE A 134 -8.70 -16.74 -9.69
N MET A 135 -8.77 -17.17 -8.44
CA MET A 135 -9.68 -18.23 -8.00
C MET A 135 -11.01 -17.61 -7.57
N LEU A 136 -12.09 -17.96 -8.25
CA LEU A 136 -13.45 -17.68 -7.81
C LEU A 136 -13.86 -18.75 -6.80
N ALA A 137 -13.73 -18.46 -5.51
CA ALA A 137 -13.97 -19.39 -4.43
C ALA A 137 -15.48 -19.62 -4.24
N THR A 138 -15.90 -20.87 -4.25
CA THR A 138 -17.30 -21.30 -4.01
C THR A 138 -17.48 -21.94 -2.65
N GLU A 139 -16.39 -22.29 -1.97
CA GLU A 139 -16.39 -22.81 -0.60
C GLU A 139 -15.12 -22.36 0.12
N LEU A 140 -15.28 -21.80 1.30
CA LEU A 140 -14.17 -21.37 2.16
C LEU A 140 -13.73 -22.48 3.10
N ASN A 141 -12.50 -22.37 3.61
CA ASN A 141 -12.00 -23.29 4.60
C ASN A 141 -12.66 -23.03 5.98
N VAL A 142 -12.72 -24.07 6.78
CA VAL A 142 -13.27 -23.99 8.15
C VAL A 142 -12.48 -22.97 8.97
N GLY A 143 -13.18 -22.01 9.58
CA GLY A 143 -12.58 -20.95 10.40
C GLY A 143 -12.29 -19.63 9.66
N VAL A 144 -12.32 -19.62 8.34
CA VAL A 144 -12.26 -18.39 7.54
C VAL A 144 -13.63 -17.72 7.54
N ARG A 145 -13.73 -16.54 8.17
CA ARG A 145 -15.01 -15.80 8.30
C ARG A 145 -14.83 -14.36 7.84
N ASN A 146 -15.92 -13.78 7.33
CA ASN A 146 -16.01 -12.36 6.96
C ASN A 146 -14.96 -11.87 5.94
N MET A 147 -14.52 -12.74 5.04
CA MET A 147 -13.53 -12.43 4.02
C MET A 147 -14.15 -12.54 2.63
N SER A 148 -14.18 -11.42 1.89
CA SER A 148 -14.73 -11.36 0.52
C SER A 148 -13.72 -11.78 -0.56
N GLY A 149 -12.44 -11.80 -0.22
CA GLY A 149 -11.34 -12.21 -1.09
C GLY A 149 -9.98 -11.99 -0.44
N GLY A 150 -8.93 -12.44 -1.12
CA GLY A 150 -7.55 -12.28 -0.67
C GLY A 150 -6.59 -12.02 -1.83
N ILE A 151 -5.70 -11.05 -1.65
CA ILE A 151 -4.56 -10.81 -2.53
C ILE A 151 -3.42 -11.72 -2.09
N GLY A 152 -3.08 -12.71 -2.89
CA GLY A 152 -1.99 -13.64 -2.63
C GLY A 152 -0.62 -13.03 -2.98
N LEU A 153 0.27 -12.93 -1.98
CA LEU A 153 1.61 -12.34 -2.10
C LEU A 153 2.72 -13.31 -1.64
N ALA A 154 2.42 -14.57 -1.42
CA ALA A 154 3.44 -15.58 -1.11
C ALA A 154 4.42 -15.75 -2.27
N LYS A 155 5.60 -16.30 -2.00
CA LYS A 155 6.56 -16.66 -3.05
C LYS A 155 5.95 -17.68 -4.01
N GLU A 156 6.42 -17.68 -5.25
CA GLU A 156 6.03 -18.69 -6.22
C GLU A 156 6.40 -20.10 -5.70
N ASN A 157 5.41 -20.98 -5.63
CA ASN A 157 5.65 -22.37 -5.29
C ASN A 157 5.78 -23.20 -6.58
N THR A 158 6.98 -23.69 -6.82
CA THR A 158 7.28 -24.54 -7.98
C THR A 158 6.69 -25.94 -7.87
N GLU A 159 6.30 -26.40 -6.67
CA GLU A 159 5.82 -27.74 -6.41
C GLU A 159 4.32 -27.92 -6.68
N ASN A 160 3.52 -26.86 -6.58
CA ASN A 160 2.06 -26.91 -6.80
C ASN A 160 1.64 -26.56 -8.25
N LYS A 161 2.53 -26.72 -9.23
CA LYS A 161 2.27 -26.41 -10.65
C LYS A 161 1.13 -27.22 -11.25
N GLU A 162 0.81 -28.36 -10.65
CA GLU A 162 -0.21 -29.29 -11.16
C GLU A 162 -1.65 -28.76 -11.02
N TYR A 163 -1.90 -27.94 -9.98
CA TYR A 163 -3.25 -27.48 -9.64
C TYR A 163 -3.51 -26.02 -9.98
N LEU A 164 -2.47 -25.17 -9.96
CA LEU A 164 -2.62 -23.75 -10.26
C LEU A 164 -1.59 -23.34 -11.33
N PRO A 165 -2.04 -22.79 -12.46
CA PRO A 165 -1.14 -22.31 -13.50
C PRO A 165 -0.21 -21.22 -12.93
N GLN A 166 1.05 -21.23 -13.37
CA GLN A 166 2.11 -20.27 -12.96
C GLN A 166 1.71 -18.79 -13.06
N LYS A 167 0.69 -18.47 -13.84
CA LYS A 167 0.23 -17.10 -14.10
C LYS A 167 -0.80 -16.57 -13.09
N THR A 168 -1.04 -17.24 -11.97
CA THR A 168 -2.01 -16.78 -10.95
C THR A 168 -1.39 -15.85 -9.91
N HIS A 169 -0.06 -15.65 -9.93
CA HIS A 169 0.62 -14.77 -8.99
C HIS A 169 0.28 -13.30 -9.28
N PHE A 170 -0.14 -12.57 -8.25
CA PHE A 170 -0.61 -11.19 -8.38
C PHE A 170 0.42 -10.28 -9.03
N ILE A 171 1.67 -10.33 -8.54
CA ILE A 171 2.76 -9.46 -9.00
C ILE A 171 3.14 -9.76 -10.45
N ASP A 172 3.16 -11.04 -10.85
CA ASP A 172 3.51 -11.43 -12.22
C ASP A 172 2.50 -10.89 -13.23
N GLN A 173 1.22 -10.90 -12.88
CA GLN A 173 0.18 -10.34 -13.74
C GLN A 173 0.27 -8.83 -13.90
N LEU A 174 0.64 -8.10 -12.82
CA LEU A 174 0.91 -6.67 -12.91
C LEU A 174 2.14 -6.37 -13.80
N LEU A 175 3.18 -7.20 -13.72
CA LEU A 175 4.38 -7.08 -14.55
C LEU A 175 4.09 -7.38 -16.02
N GLU A 176 3.39 -8.48 -16.33
CA GLU A 176 3.01 -8.88 -17.70
C GLU A 176 2.19 -7.78 -18.41
N GLN A 177 1.40 -7.02 -17.68
CA GLN A 177 0.58 -5.92 -18.21
C GLN A 177 1.26 -4.54 -18.12
N ASN A 178 2.55 -4.50 -17.78
CA ASN A 178 3.34 -3.27 -17.66
C ASN A 178 2.78 -2.24 -16.67
N ILE A 179 1.98 -2.67 -15.69
CA ILE A 179 1.51 -1.83 -14.58
C ILE A 179 2.67 -1.53 -13.64
N ILE A 180 3.56 -2.52 -13.48
CA ILE A 180 4.82 -2.41 -12.73
C ILE A 180 5.97 -2.85 -13.62
N ASN A 181 7.19 -2.44 -13.28
CA ASN A 181 8.42 -2.85 -14.00
C ASN A 181 9.39 -3.68 -13.16
N LYS A 182 9.08 -3.90 -11.89
CA LYS A 182 9.90 -4.67 -10.94
C LYS A 182 9.02 -5.58 -10.11
N LYS A 183 9.48 -6.80 -9.83
CA LYS A 183 8.81 -7.72 -8.90
C LYS A 183 9.11 -7.34 -7.44
N ILE A 184 8.61 -6.19 -7.04
CA ILE A 184 8.75 -5.63 -5.69
C ILE A 184 7.36 -5.34 -5.15
N PHE A 185 7.13 -5.65 -3.88
CA PHE A 185 6.02 -5.12 -3.13
C PHE A 185 6.44 -4.80 -1.70
N GLY A 186 5.77 -3.84 -1.08
CA GLY A 186 6.11 -3.44 0.28
C GLY A 186 4.97 -2.79 1.01
N PHE A 187 5.14 -2.75 2.32
CA PHE A 187 4.17 -2.20 3.27
C PHE A 187 4.77 -1.00 3.96
N THR A 188 3.99 0.06 4.03
CA THR A 188 4.27 1.21 4.89
C THR A 188 3.00 1.64 5.60
N TYR A 189 3.12 1.92 6.90
CA TYR A 189 2.00 2.38 7.72
C TYR A 189 2.03 3.90 7.83
N ASP A 190 0.90 4.54 7.57
CA ASP A 190 0.69 5.98 7.74
C ASP A 190 0.09 6.29 9.13
N SER A 191 -0.55 5.29 9.74
CA SER A 191 -1.08 5.31 11.11
C SER A 191 -1.09 3.90 11.70
N GLU A 192 -1.59 3.73 12.93
CA GLU A 192 -1.78 2.38 13.52
C GLU A 192 -2.72 1.49 12.70
N TYR A 193 -3.66 2.09 11.96
CA TYR A 193 -4.77 1.37 11.32
C TYR A 193 -4.83 1.50 9.81
N GLU A 194 -3.99 2.31 9.22
CA GLU A 194 -4.00 2.59 7.79
C GLU A 194 -2.58 2.64 7.25
N GLY A 195 -2.43 2.30 5.98
CA GLY A 195 -1.14 2.33 5.30
C GLY A 195 -1.27 2.05 3.81
N ARG A 196 -0.14 1.79 3.21
CA ARG A 196 -0.03 1.57 1.76
C ARG A 196 0.70 0.28 1.45
N LEU A 197 0.13 -0.49 0.53
CA LEU A 197 0.77 -1.61 -0.15
C LEU A 197 1.24 -1.10 -1.51
N ILE A 198 2.53 -1.07 -1.71
CA ILE A 198 3.19 -0.50 -2.88
C ILE A 198 3.73 -1.64 -3.74
N PHE A 199 3.49 -1.60 -5.04
CA PHE A 199 4.00 -2.55 -6.01
C PHE A 199 4.88 -1.86 -7.05
N GLY A 200 6.02 -2.44 -7.39
CA GLY A 200 6.89 -2.02 -8.47
C GLY A 200 7.92 -0.95 -8.12
N ALA A 201 7.89 -0.39 -6.90
CA ALA A 201 8.82 0.64 -6.45
C ALA A 201 9.18 0.54 -4.97
N TYR A 202 10.33 1.07 -4.60
CA TYR A 202 10.71 1.33 -3.20
C TYR A 202 10.25 2.73 -2.75
N LEU A 203 10.24 2.98 -1.44
CA LEU A 203 9.85 4.30 -0.90
C LEU A 203 10.70 5.45 -1.43
N TYR A 204 12.01 5.26 -1.58
CA TYR A 204 12.91 6.32 -2.07
C TYR A 204 12.64 6.71 -3.54
N GLU A 205 11.96 5.85 -4.30
CA GLU A 205 11.59 6.12 -5.70
C GLU A 205 10.30 6.95 -5.82
N ILE A 206 9.47 6.94 -4.76
CA ILE A 206 8.14 7.57 -4.78
C ILE A 206 7.97 8.67 -3.73
N GLU A 207 8.80 8.67 -2.68
CA GLU A 207 8.71 9.63 -1.58
C GLU A 207 10.05 10.36 -1.35
N PRO A 208 10.08 11.68 -1.49
CA PRO A 208 11.32 12.46 -1.41
C PRO A 208 12.00 12.44 -0.03
N ASN A 209 11.26 12.06 1.02
CA ASN A 209 11.79 12.01 2.39
C ASN A 209 12.64 10.75 2.65
N TYR A 210 12.53 9.73 1.79
CA TYR A 210 13.32 8.51 1.87
C TYR A 210 14.47 8.58 0.88
N LYS A 211 15.62 8.04 1.28
CA LYS A 211 16.81 7.97 0.43
C LYS A 211 17.23 6.51 0.28
N GLU A 212 17.76 6.15 -0.87
CA GLU A 212 18.26 4.81 -1.14
C GLU A 212 19.29 4.35 -0.08
N LYS A 213 20.18 5.25 0.35
CA LYS A 213 21.19 4.95 1.40
C LYS A 213 20.62 4.59 2.78
N ASP A 214 19.36 4.94 3.04
CA ASP A 214 18.68 4.65 4.31
C ASP A 214 17.93 3.31 4.24
N MET A 215 17.91 2.68 3.06
CA MET A 215 17.39 1.34 2.84
C MET A 215 18.42 0.30 3.23
N ASN A 216 18.00 -0.67 4.00
CA ASN A 216 18.80 -1.84 4.33
C ASN A 216 18.23 -3.06 3.60
N GLU A 217 19.10 -3.93 3.11
CA GLU A 217 18.69 -5.12 2.36
C GLU A 217 19.27 -6.39 2.98
N VAL A 218 18.44 -7.41 3.12
CA VAL A 218 18.79 -8.73 3.62
C VAL A 218 18.32 -9.82 2.66
N ASP A 219 19.10 -10.86 2.48
CA ASP A 219 18.71 -12.02 1.69
C ASP A 219 17.64 -12.83 2.46
N ILE A 220 16.61 -13.25 1.78
CA ILE A 220 15.63 -14.19 2.32
C ILE A 220 16.09 -15.60 2.05
N ASP A 221 16.13 -16.39 3.11
CA ASP A 221 16.57 -17.79 3.02
C ASP A 221 15.57 -18.63 2.22
N THR A 222 16.09 -19.29 1.18
CA THR A 222 15.35 -20.22 0.35
C THR A 222 15.54 -21.67 0.80
N ASP A 223 16.54 -21.93 1.66
CA ASP A 223 16.98 -23.28 2.02
C ASP A 223 16.29 -23.86 3.27
N VAL A 224 15.30 -23.17 3.81
CA VAL A 224 14.48 -23.79 4.87
C VAL A 224 13.67 -24.91 4.21
N ALA A 225 14.08 -26.13 4.44
CA ALA A 225 13.44 -27.35 3.98
C ALA A 225 12.07 -27.56 4.66
N ASP A 226 11.23 -26.55 4.65
CA ASP A 226 9.83 -26.67 5.07
C ASP A 226 9.00 -26.95 3.82
N VAL A 227 8.14 -27.93 3.94
CA VAL A 227 7.24 -28.46 2.89
C VAL A 227 6.34 -27.40 2.25
N ASN A 228 6.39 -26.15 2.77
CA ASN A 228 5.68 -24.99 2.27
C ASN A 228 6.63 -23.84 1.91
N ASN A 229 7.48 -24.03 0.91
CA ASN A 229 8.53 -23.09 0.46
C ASN A 229 8.02 -21.73 -0.08
N ASN A 230 6.73 -21.45 0.02
CA ASN A 230 6.09 -20.23 -0.50
C ASN A 230 6.06 -19.04 0.47
N LYS A 231 6.52 -19.22 1.72
CA LYS A 231 6.50 -18.15 2.73
C LYS A 231 7.73 -17.25 2.62
N TRP A 232 7.55 -15.98 2.94
CA TRP A 232 8.64 -15.03 3.11
C TRP A 232 9.29 -15.29 4.48
N MET A 233 10.41 -15.99 4.50
CA MET A 233 11.08 -16.49 5.71
C MET A 233 12.45 -15.88 5.87
N MET A 234 12.84 -15.66 7.13
CA MET A 234 14.16 -15.16 7.50
C MET A 234 14.73 -16.02 8.65
N LYS A 235 15.99 -16.42 8.53
CA LYS A 235 16.75 -17.01 9.65
C LYS A 235 17.41 -15.89 10.44
N PHE A 236 17.37 -15.98 11.76
CA PHE A 236 17.95 -14.97 12.66
C PHE A 236 18.37 -15.59 14.00
N PHE A 237 19.17 -14.84 14.72
CA PHE A 237 19.37 -15.07 16.16
C PHE A 237 18.38 -14.19 16.90
N PHE A 238 17.48 -14.83 17.65
CA PHE A 238 16.60 -14.12 18.56
C PHE A 238 17.37 -13.87 19.87
N GLN A 239 17.41 -12.63 20.34
CA GLN A 239 18.15 -12.23 21.54
C GLN A 239 17.27 -11.36 22.44
N CYS A 240 17.40 -11.59 23.76
CA CYS A 240 16.96 -10.64 24.76
C CYS A 240 18.19 -9.89 25.28
N LEU A 241 18.16 -8.57 25.18
CA LEU A 241 19.28 -7.72 25.60
C LEU A 241 18.88 -6.94 26.85
N SER A 242 19.75 -6.95 27.86
CA SER A 242 19.60 -6.08 29.03
C SER A 242 19.43 -4.62 28.60
N GLY A 243 18.54 -3.88 29.29
CA GLY A 243 18.28 -2.47 28.97
C GLY A 243 19.43 -1.52 29.31
N GLU A 244 20.31 -1.92 30.23
CA GLU A 244 21.38 -1.06 30.75
C GLU A 244 22.68 -1.17 29.94
N ASP A 245 23.14 -2.39 29.66
CA ASP A 245 24.45 -2.66 29.08
C ASP A 245 24.38 -3.41 27.73
N ASN A 246 23.18 -3.67 27.21
CA ASN A 246 22.93 -4.47 26.00
C ASN A 246 23.54 -5.89 26.06
N LYS A 247 23.74 -6.44 27.26
CA LYS A 247 24.20 -7.79 27.46
C LYS A 247 23.16 -8.78 27.03
N VAL A 248 23.57 -9.80 26.29
CA VAL A 248 22.69 -10.92 25.91
C VAL A 248 22.35 -11.73 27.15
N ILE A 249 21.08 -11.80 27.53
CA ILE A 249 20.57 -12.59 28.65
C ILE A 249 19.83 -13.85 28.20
N TYR A 250 19.38 -13.88 26.95
CA TYR A 250 18.81 -15.05 26.30
C TYR A 250 19.11 -15.00 24.81
N GLU A 251 19.41 -16.16 24.20
CA GLU A 251 19.62 -16.28 22.77
C GLU A 251 19.10 -17.61 22.24
N GLU A 252 18.44 -17.60 21.10
CA GLU A 252 18.10 -18.80 20.33
C GLU A 252 18.33 -18.58 18.84
N LYS A 253 18.75 -19.64 18.13
CA LYS A 253 18.77 -19.66 16.69
C LYS A 253 17.37 -20.01 16.20
N SER A 254 16.75 -19.11 15.47
CA SER A 254 15.36 -19.22 15.09
C SER A 254 15.15 -18.84 13.62
N TYR A 255 13.95 -19.11 13.14
CA TYR A 255 13.45 -18.60 11.89
C TYR A 255 12.04 -18.04 12.07
N GLY A 256 11.64 -17.12 11.21
CA GLY A 256 10.32 -16.56 11.22
C GLY A 256 9.83 -16.23 9.84
N PHE A 257 8.54 -16.27 9.66
CA PHE A 257 7.90 -15.82 8.42
C PHE A 257 7.00 -14.61 8.68
N PHE A 258 6.92 -13.76 7.68
CA PHE A 258 6.11 -12.54 7.74
C PHE A 258 4.64 -12.89 7.56
N PHE A 259 3.86 -12.57 8.60
CA PHE A 259 2.45 -12.94 8.74
C PHE A 259 1.61 -11.69 9.06
N ILE A 260 1.30 -10.92 8.02
CA ILE A 260 0.61 -9.64 8.17
C ILE A 260 -0.87 -9.78 8.55
N GLU A 261 -1.38 -10.99 8.56
CA GLU A 261 -2.77 -11.30 8.92
C GLU A 261 -3.06 -11.25 10.42
N SER A 262 -2.04 -11.00 11.23
CA SER A 262 -2.21 -10.75 12.67
C SER A 262 -1.50 -9.47 13.05
N ASP A 263 -2.11 -8.71 13.96
CA ASP A 263 -1.44 -7.55 14.55
C ASP A 263 -0.30 -7.94 15.49
N LEU A 264 -0.43 -9.09 16.15
CA LEU A 264 0.51 -9.60 17.15
C LEU A 264 1.65 -10.41 16.52
N ILE A 265 2.77 -10.50 17.23
CA ILE A 265 3.81 -11.46 16.94
C ILE A 265 3.43 -12.79 17.61
N ILE A 266 3.53 -13.91 16.88
CA ILE A 266 3.43 -15.24 17.46
C ILE A 266 4.85 -15.73 17.72
N GLY A 267 5.19 -15.87 19.00
CA GLY A 267 6.53 -16.19 19.47
C GLY A 267 6.85 -17.68 19.41
N SER A 268 8.14 -17.99 19.40
CA SER A 268 8.68 -19.32 19.56
C SER A 268 8.25 -19.96 20.88
N THR A 269 7.84 -21.23 20.85
CA THR A 269 7.49 -21.97 22.07
C THR A 269 8.74 -22.31 22.91
N VAL A 270 9.93 -22.35 22.31
CA VAL A 270 11.21 -22.44 23.02
C VAL A 270 11.38 -21.22 23.92
N PHE A 271 11.27 -20.03 23.34
CA PHE A 271 11.36 -18.78 24.09
C PHE A 271 10.32 -18.68 25.20
N GLN A 272 9.07 -19.12 24.92
CA GLN A 272 8.04 -19.16 25.95
C GLN A 272 8.43 -20.04 27.13
N LYS A 273 8.94 -21.26 26.84
CA LYS A 273 9.29 -22.25 27.86
C LYS A 273 10.50 -21.81 28.66
N ASP A 274 11.55 -21.39 27.99
CA ASP A 274 12.88 -21.20 28.59
C ASP A 274 13.08 -19.82 29.23
N PHE A 275 12.25 -18.83 28.86
CA PHE A 275 12.37 -17.48 29.37
C PHE A 275 11.05 -16.87 29.87
N ILE A 276 10.03 -16.82 29.06
CA ILE A 276 8.82 -16.02 29.30
C ILE A 276 8.00 -16.53 30.52
N LYS A 277 7.81 -17.85 30.63
CA LYS A 277 7.05 -18.43 31.76
C LYS A 277 7.70 -18.07 33.09
N GLU A 278 9.00 -18.18 33.21
CA GLU A 278 9.74 -17.86 34.43
C GLU A 278 9.72 -16.35 34.70
N TYR A 279 9.98 -15.53 33.66
CA TYR A 279 9.98 -14.07 33.80
C TYR A 279 8.67 -13.54 34.37
N PHE A 280 7.54 -13.92 33.79
CA PHE A 280 6.24 -13.41 34.18
C PHE A 280 5.75 -14.00 35.54
N SER A 281 6.03 -15.27 35.80
CA SER A 281 5.64 -15.88 37.08
C SER A 281 6.31 -15.21 38.28
N LYS A 282 7.62 -14.86 38.19
CA LYS A 282 8.36 -14.16 39.23
C LYS A 282 7.84 -12.74 39.51
N ARG A 283 7.07 -12.15 38.60
CA ARG A 283 6.56 -10.77 38.67
C ARG A 283 5.05 -10.67 38.87
N ASN A 284 4.39 -11.79 39.18
CA ASN A 284 2.95 -11.87 39.34
C ASN A 284 2.13 -11.37 38.14
N CYS A 285 2.72 -11.38 36.94
CA CYS A 285 1.95 -11.18 35.72
C CYS A 285 1.10 -12.42 35.42
N GLN A 286 -0.02 -12.22 34.78
CA GLN A 286 -0.99 -13.26 34.50
C GLN A 286 -0.99 -13.65 33.02
N ASN A 287 -1.65 -14.76 32.72
CA ASN A 287 -1.88 -15.17 31.35
C ASN A 287 -3.38 -15.45 31.12
N GLU A 288 -3.78 -15.34 29.85
CA GLU A 288 -5.10 -15.69 29.39
C GLU A 288 -5.01 -16.49 28.09
N THR A 289 -6.01 -17.29 27.80
CA THR A 289 -6.10 -18.06 26.56
C THR A 289 -6.91 -17.31 25.53
N ILE A 290 -6.32 -17.03 24.38
CA ILE A 290 -7.03 -16.51 23.21
C ILE A 290 -7.57 -17.70 22.44
N GLN A 291 -8.89 -17.77 22.27
CA GLN A 291 -9.55 -18.76 21.42
C GLN A 291 -9.75 -18.17 20.01
N ALA A 292 -9.00 -18.68 19.04
CA ALA A 292 -9.12 -18.39 17.62
C ALA A 292 -9.27 -19.72 16.86
N SER A 293 -8.82 -19.80 15.62
CA SER A 293 -8.69 -21.07 14.87
C SER A 293 -7.74 -22.08 15.56
N SER A 294 -6.83 -21.58 16.37
CA SER A 294 -5.97 -22.31 17.31
C SER A 294 -6.00 -21.58 18.67
N HIS A 295 -5.54 -22.26 19.73
CA HIS A 295 -5.45 -21.63 21.06
C HIS A 295 -4.08 -20.99 21.25
N PHE A 296 -4.05 -19.79 21.83
CA PHE A 296 -2.83 -19.05 22.11
C PHE A 296 -2.81 -18.58 23.57
N THR A 297 -1.62 -18.55 24.16
CA THR A 297 -1.37 -17.92 25.46
C THR A 297 -0.95 -16.47 25.25
N ALA A 298 -1.68 -15.53 25.84
CA ALA A 298 -1.29 -14.13 25.97
C ALA A 298 -0.89 -13.83 27.42
N TYR A 299 0.05 -12.91 27.63
CA TYR A 299 0.48 -12.48 28.96
C TYR A 299 0.13 -11.01 29.18
N TYR A 300 -0.20 -10.66 30.43
CA TYR A 300 -0.41 -9.28 30.84
C TYR A 300 0.03 -9.04 32.29
N CYS A 301 0.41 -7.81 32.56
CA CYS A 301 0.73 -7.32 33.89
C CYS A 301 -0.28 -6.24 34.31
N THR A 302 -0.44 -6.00 35.60
CA THR A 302 -1.38 -4.99 36.13
C THR A 302 -0.66 -3.72 36.57
N ASP A 303 0.64 -3.76 36.71
CA ASP A 303 1.48 -2.64 37.09
C ASP A 303 2.74 -2.56 36.21
N GLU A 304 3.15 -1.36 35.86
CA GLU A 304 4.31 -1.11 35.01
C GLU A 304 5.62 -1.53 35.66
N SER A 305 5.71 -1.51 37.00
CA SER A 305 6.89 -1.96 37.73
C SER A 305 7.17 -3.46 37.54
N GLN A 306 6.14 -4.25 37.23
CA GLN A 306 6.26 -5.69 37.00
C GLN A 306 7.08 -6.04 35.74
N PHE A 307 7.20 -5.12 34.79
CA PHE A 307 7.99 -5.31 33.56
C PHE A 307 9.01 -4.18 33.33
N ALA A 308 9.32 -3.40 34.37
CA ALA A 308 10.24 -2.27 34.27
C ALA A 308 11.64 -2.67 33.73
N ASP A 309 12.09 -3.87 34.09
CA ASP A 309 13.35 -4.49 33.68
C ASP A 309 13.21 -5.47 32.50
N PHE A 310 12.07 -5.48 31.78
CA PHE A 310 11.91 -6.35 30.63
C PHE A 310 12.96 -6.01 29.56
N PRO A 311 13.67 -7.03 29.02
CA PRO A 311 14.77 -6.81 28.10
C PRO A 311 14.26 -6.30 26.74
N ASN A 312 15.16 -5.65 26.02
CA ASN A 312 14.94 -5.40 24.59
C ASN A 312 14.98 -6.73 23.84
N ILE A 313 13.97 -6.95 23.00
CA ILE A 313 13.90 -8.12 22.12
C ILE A 313 14.50 -7.74 20.78
N THR A 314 15.43 -8.56 20.29
CA THR A 314 16.15 -8.31 19.03
C THR A 314 16.12 -9.54 18.14
N PHE A 315 15.65 -9.35 16.91
CA PHE A 315 15.79 -10.29 15.81
C PHE A 315 17.07 -9.90 15.05
N LYS A 316 18.17 -10.60 15.30
CA LYS A 316 19.47 -10.29 14.75
C LYS A 316 19.72 -11.10 13.49
N TYR A 317 19.77 -10.43 12.35
CA TYR A 317 20.17 -11.08 11.11
C TYR A 317 21.70 -11.24 11.06
N PRO A 318 22.23 -12.44 10.70
CA PRO A 318 23.67 -12.69 10.71
C PRO A 318 24.45 -11.67 9.87
N GLY A 319 25.36 -10.96 10.54
CA GLY A 319 26.36 -10.10 9.91
C GLY A 319 25.98 -8.65 9.67
N LYS A 320 24.70 -8.21 9.80
CA LYS A 320 24.37 -6.85 9.37
C LYS A 320 23.29 -6.10 10.18
N TYR A 321 22.16 -6.70 10.57
CA TYR A 321 20.98 -5.91 10.96
C TYR A 321 20.31 -6.47 12.22
N ASN A 322 19.81 -5.54 13.05
CA ASN A 322 19.08 -5.85 14.26
C ASN A 322 17.69 -5.20 14.21
N PHE A 323 16.65 -6.02 14.29
CA PHE A 323 15.28 -5.55 14.46
C PHE A 323 14.95 -5.60 15.94
N THR A 324 15.05 -4.46 16.61
CA THR A 324 14.92 -4.40 18.08
C THR A 324 13.59 -3.80 18.48
N PHE A 325 12.98 -4.37 19.51
CA PHE A 325 11.77 -3.86 20.16
C PHE A 325 12.05 -3.65 21.65
N SER A 326 11.74 -2.46 22.11
CA SER A 326 11.79 -2.10 23.54
C SER A 326 10.55 -2.56 24.27
N LYS A 327 10.61 -2.57 25.60
CA LYS A 327 9.44 -2.86 26.45
C LYS A 327 8.25 -1.94 26.14
N ASN A 328 8.48 -0.66 25.87
CA ASN A 328 7.43 0.31 25.57
C ASN A 328 6.70 0.04 24.24
N GLU A 329 7.31 -0.70 23.34
CA GLU A 329 6.70 -1.15 22.08
C GLU A 329 6.01 -2.51 22.23
N LEU A 330 6.43 -3.30 23.20
CA LEU A 330 5.94 -4.66 23.44
C LEU A 330 4.81 -4.72 24.48
N PHE A 331 4.66 -3.71 25.34
CA PHE A 331 3.57 -3.67 26.32
C PHE A 331 2.63 -2.52 26.03
N VAL A 332 1.36 -2.85 25.79
CA VAL A 332 0.31 -1.88 25.50
C VAL A 332 -0.69 -1.83 26.62
N LYS A 333 -0.89 -0.64 27.20
CA LYS A 333 -1.88 -0.41 28.26
C LYS A 333 -3.30 -0.39 27.71
N ARG A 334 -4.17 -1.19 28.33
CA ARG A 334 -5.63 -1.17 28.13
C ARG A 334 -6.32 -1.35 29.48
N GLY A 335 -7.16 -0.38 29.82
CA GLY A 335 -7.77 -0.35 31.16
C GLY A 335 -6.70 -0.37 32.26
N ASN A 336 -6.78 -1.38 33.14
CA ASN A 336 -5.82 -1.62 34.21
C ASN A 336 -4.78 -2.69 33.89
N LYS A 337 -4.68 -3.14 32.61
CA LYS A 337 -3.75 -4.18 32.16
C LYS A 337 -2.73 -3.63 31.16
N TYR A 338 -1.53 -4.20 31.19
CA TYR A 338 -0.47 -4.01 30.21
C TYR A 338 -0.26 -5.32 29.46
N TYR A 339 -0.73 -5.39 28.24
CA TYR A 339 -0.68 -6.60 27.42
C TYR A 339 0.64 -6.71 26.65
N PHE A 340 1.28 -7.87 26.79
CA PHE A 340 2.46 -8.22 26.01
C PHE A 340 2.05 -8.57 24.58
N GLN A 341 2.65 -7.92 23.60
CA GLN A 341 2.25 -8.01 22.18
C GLN A 341 2.79 -9.25 21.47
N ILE A 342 3.37 -10.19 22.20
CA ILE A 342 3.78 -11.50 21.70
C ILE A 342 2.90 -12.56 22.36
N VAL A 343 2.29 -13.39 21.51
CA VAL A 343 1.46 -14.53 21.94
C VAL A 343 2.14 -15.84 21.56
N PHE A 344 1.76 -16.93 22.22
CA PHE A 344 2.38 -18.22 22.02
C PHE A 344 1.33 -19.28 21.72
N GLN A 345 1.52 -20.03 20.66
CA GLN A 345 0.60 -21.09 20.26
C GLN A 345 0.60 -22.23 21.30
N ILE A 346 -0.59 -22.67 21.68
CA ILE A 346 -0.77 -23.85 22.55
C ILE A 346 -0.88 -25.07 21.64
N PHE A 347 0.01 -26.02 21.80
CA PHE A 347 -0.06 -27.30 21.14
C PHE A 347 -0.64 -28.35 22.08
N THR A 348 -1.35 -29.33 21.54
CA THR A 348 -1.90 -30.47 22.29
C THR A 348 -0.83 -31.43 22.82
N GLU A 349 0.34 -31.39 22.23
CA GLU A 349 1.52 -32.15 22.64
C GLU A 349 2.65 -31.18 23.03
N ASP A 350 3.63 -31.63 23.77
CA ASP A 350 4.82 -30.83 24.16
C ASP A 350 5.75 -30.58 22.95
N VAL A 351 5.18 -30.03 21.88
CA VAL A 351 5.92 -29.65 20.68
C VAL A 351 6.64 -28.35 20.91
N VAL A 352 7.94 -28.38 20.76
CA VAL A 352 8.81 -27.19 20.90
C VAL A 352 9.23 -26.75 19.51
N VAL A 353 8.72 -25.60 19.07
CA VAL A 353 8.97 -25.06 17.73
C VAL A 353 9.71 -23.74 17.82
N PRO A 354 10.98 -23.67 17.36
CA PRO A 354 11.77 -22.43 17.34
C PRO A 354 11.38 -21.55 16.14
N SER A 355 10.09 -21.29 15.94
CA SER A 355 9.63 -20.51 14.81
C SER A 355 8.74 -19.34 15.26
N TRP A 356 8.82 -18.27 14.51
CA TRP A 356 8.11 -17.01 14.74
C TRP A 356 7.19 -16.68 13.57
N LYS A 357 6.03 -16.10 13.88
CA LYS A 357 5.20 -15.44 12.88
C LYS A 357 5.23 -13.94 13.15
N ILE A 358 5.77 -13.21 12.20
CA ILE A 358 6.07 -11.79 12.34
C ILE A 358 4.85 -10.98 11.89
N GLY A 359 4.09 -10.46 12.85
CA GLY A 359 2.83 -9.73 12.61
C GLY A 359 2.99 -8.24 12.32
N GLN A 360 1.85 -7.53 12.24
CA GLN A 360 1.79 -6.13 11.82
C GLN A 360 2.57 -5.16 12.71
N ILE A 361 2.74 -5.45 14.00
CA ILE A 361 3.58 -4.63 14.90
C ILE A 361 5.00 -4.43 14.34
N PHE A 362 5.53 -5.44 13.67
CA PHE A 362 6.84 -5.36 13.04
C PHE A 362 6.79 -4.43 11.81
N PHE A 363 5.78 -4.55 10.97
CA PHE A 363 5.60 -3.72 9.78
C PHE A 363 5.29 -2.26 10.11
N ARG A 364 4.68 -1.98 11.27
CA ARG A 364 4.50 -0.60 11.75
C ARG A 364 5.80 0.07 12.16
N LYS A 365 6.74 -0.70 12.68
CA LYS A 365 8.07 -0.17 13.05
C LYS A 365 9.01 -0.07 11.85
N TYR A 366 8.90 -1.00 10.92
CA TYR A 366 9.76 -1.11 9.74
C TYR A 366 8.90 -1.16 8.48
N SER A 367 9.08 -0.19 7.59
CA SER A 367 8.50 -0.29 6.24
C SER A 367 9.26 -1.37 5.48
N ILE A 368 8.60 -2.47 5.13
CA ILE A 368 9.23 -3.67 4.61
C ILE A 368 8.84 -3.87 3.15
N PHE A 369 9.83 -4.16 2.33
CA PHE A 369 9.69 -4.47 0.91
C PHE A 369 10.26 -5.85 0.63
N PHE A 370 9.55 -6.63 -0.16
CA PHE A 370 9.95 -7.93 -0.65
C PHE A 370 10.23 -7.83 -2.15
N LYS A 371 11.35 -8.39 -2.57
CA LYS A 371 11.78 -8.41 -3.96
C LYS A 371 12.04 -9.83 -4.41
N GLN A 372 11.51 -10.19 -5.55
CA GLN A 372 11.88 -11.40 -6.27
C GLN A 372 12.93 -11.05 -7.32
N GLU A 373 14.07 -11.71 -7.28
CA GLU A 373 15.14 -11.64 -8.27
C GLU A 373 15.21 -12.95 -9.07
N ASP A 374 15.98 -12.96 -10.16
CA ASP A 374 16.17 -14.16 -10.99
C ASP A 374 16.76 -15.35 -10.21
N ARG A 375 17.55 -15.07 -9.17
CA ARG A 375 18.27 -16.07 -8.37
C ARG A 375 18.01 -15.90 -6.88
N GLY A 376 16.81 -15.61 -6.47
CA GLY A 376 16.48 -15.57 -5.04
C GLY A 376 15.50 -14.48 -4.67
N TYR A 377 15.37 -14.28 -3.37
CA TYR A 377 14.44 -13.35 -2.78
C TYR A 377 15.16 -12.45 -1.79
N LYS A 378 14.79 -11.18 -1.77
CA LYS A 378 15.36 -10.19 -0.86
C LYS A 378 14.26 -9.48 -0.08
N MET A 379 14.61 -9.03 1.09
CA MET A 379 13.82 -8.12 1.88
C MET A 379 14.59 -6.84 2.09
N SER A 380 13.97 -5.73 1.81
CA SER A 380 14.51 -4.40 2.10
C SER A 380 13.64 -3.74 3.16
N TYR A 381 14.23 -2.89 4.00
CA TYR A 381 13.47 -2.21 5.03
C TYR A 381 14.00 -0.81 5.32
N TYR A 382 13.08 0.03 5.82
CA TYR A 382 13.36 1.33 6.39
C TYR A 382 12.84 1.37 7.82
N LEU A 383 13.50 2.11 8.71
CA LEU A 383 12.85 2.53 9.95
C LEU A 383 11.69 3.45 9.58
N THR A 384 10.48 3.05 9.95
CA THR A 384 9.31 3.92 9.78
C THR A 384 9.54 5.16 10.66
N GLN A 385 9.57 6.31 10.04
CA GLN A 385 9.63 7.57 10.78
C GLN A 385 8.37 7.62 11.63
N LYS A 386 8.53 7.83 12.95
CA LYS A 386 7.39 7.95 13.87
C LYS A 386 6.36 8.86 13.22
N PHE A 387 5.09 8.47 13.28
CA PHE A 387 3.95 9.22 12.76
C PHE A 387 3.90 10.63 13.39
N GLU A 388 4.86 11.46 13.10
CA GLU A 388 4.64 12.90 13.22
C GLU A 388 3.55 13.19 12.20
N LYS A 389 2.40 13.64 12.70
CA LYS A 389 1.32 14.14 11.85
C LYS A 389 1.97 14.98 10.78
N SER A 390 2.17 14.40 9.62
CA SER A 390 2.50 15.14 8.43
C SER A 390 1.31 16.08 8.26
N SER A 391 1.45 17.28 8.80
CA SER A 391 0.67 18.39 8.30
C SER A 391 0.89 18.29 6.79
N SER A 392 -0.16 18.05 6.05
CA SER A 392 -0.17 17.85 4.61
C SER A 392 0.58 18.99 3.92
N ARG A 393 1.90 18.94 3.99
CA ARG A 393 2.75 19.80 3.17
C ARG A 393 2.61 19.25 1.78
N LEU A 394 1.76 19.93 1.01
CA LEU A 394 1.69 19.75 -0.42
C LEU A 394 3.12 19.57 -0.94
N SER A 395 3.36 18.50 -1.69
CA SER A 395 4.70 18.25 -2.22
C SER A 395 5.18 19.52 -2.96
N THR A 396 6.46 19.79 -2.94
CA THR A 396 7.03 20.93 -3.66
C THR A 396 6.57 20.95 -5.12
N GLN A 397 6.43 19.78 -5.73
CA GLN A 397 5.89 19.62 -7.08
C GLN A 397 4.42 20.05 -7.17
N THR A 398 3.58 19.67 -6.21
CA THR A 398 2.16 20.09 -6.17
C THR A 398 2.05 21.60 -5.98
N ILE A 399 2.88 22.22 -5.12
CA ILE A 399 2.92 23.66 -4.94
C ILE A 399 3.35 24.35 -6.25
N VAL A 400 4.40 23.86 -6.91
CA VAL A 400 4.85 24.39 -8.21
C VAL A 400 3.76 24.31 -9.27
N ILE A 401 3.04 23.17 -9.36
CA ILE A 401 1.93 23.01 -10.30
C ILE A 401 0.80 24.00 -10.02
N ILE A 402 0.43 24.18 -8.75
CA ILE A 402 -0.62 25.15 -8.35
C ILE A 402 -0.18 26.58 -8.72
N VAL A 403 1.06 26.97 -8.39
CA VAL A 403 1.58 28.32 -8.71
C VAL A 403 1.62 28.54 -10.23
N LEU A 404 2.12 27.58 -11.01
CA LEU A 404 2.12 27.67 -12.47
C LEU A 404 0.71 27.76 -13.05
N SER A 405 -0.26 27.04 -12.51
CA SER A 405 -1.66 27.09 -12.95
C SER A 405 -2.28 28.46 -12.67
N ILE A 406 -1.98 29.07 -11.52
CA ILE A 406 -2.44 30.42 -11.18
C ILE A 406 -1.80 31.45 -12.12
N VAL A 407 -0.50 31.40 -12.37
CA VAL A 407 0.19 32.31 -13.30
C VAL A 407 -0.37 32.19 -14.72
N LEU A 408 -0.59 30.98 -15.20
CA LEU A 408 -1.20 30.75 -16.51
C LEU A 408 -2.63 31.30 -16.60
N GLY A 409 -3.43 31.12 -15.56
CA GLY A 409 -4.78 31.68 -15.46
C GLY A 409 -4.78 33.21 -15.54
N LEU A 410 -3.88 33.86 -14.80
CA LEU A 410 -3.71 35.33 -14.83
C LEU A 410 -3.27 35.84 -16.20
N LEU A 411 -2.36 35.13 -16.89
CA LEU A 411 -1.96 35.45 -18.27
C LEU A 411 -3.13 35.37 -19.26
N ILE A 412 -3.95 34.35 -19.17
CA ILE A 412 -5.13 34.19 -20.02
C ILE A 412 -6.12 35.32 -19.76
N ILE A 413 -6.39 35.66 -18.49
CA ILE A 413 -7.26 36.80 -18.13
C ILE A 413 -6.68 38.11 -18.70
N GLY A 414 -5.39 38.34 -18.55
CA GLY A 414 -4.71 39.51 -19.10
C GLY A 414 -4.85 39.64 -20.61
N ILE A 415 -4.71 38.51 -21.34
CA ILE A 415 -4.95 38.46 -22.81
C ILE A 415 -6.39 38.79 -23.15
N ILE A 416 -7.37 38.24 -22.45
CA ILE A 416 -8.79 38.50 -22.66
C ILE A 416 -9.09 39.97 -22.43
N VAL A 417 -8.62 40.54 -21.32
CA VAL A 417 -8.81 41.97 -21.02
C VAL A 417 -8.17 42.86 -22.10
N TYR A 418 -6.97 42.50 -22.57
CA TYR A 418 -6.30 43.21 -23.65
C TYR A 418 -7.15 43.20 -24.93
N PHE A 419 -7.64 42.04 -25.36
CA PHE A 419 -8.45 41.94 -26.57
C PHE A 419 -9.84 42.59 -26.43
N VAL A 420 -10.47 42.49 -25.29
CA VAL A 420 -11.83 43.08 -25.09
C VAL A 420 -11.78 44.59 -24.87
N TYR A 421 -10.79 45.09 -24.11
CA TYR A 421 -10.78 46.53 -23.74
C TYR A 421 -9.82 47.39 -24.57
N PHE A 422 -8.65 46.91 -24.93
CA PHE A 422 -7.64 47.73 -25.61
C PHE A 422 -7.68 47.61 -27.14
N PHE A 423 -8.01 46.43 -27.65
CA PHE A 423 -8.06 46.25 -29.13
C PHE A 423 -9.14 47.05 -29.79
N PRO A 424 -10.38 47.11 -29.29
CA PRO A 424 -11.41 47.99 -29.87
C PRO A 424 -11.08 49.50 -29.79
N LYS A 425 -10.47 49.94 -28.64
CA LYS A 425 -10.06 51.32 -28.49
C LYS A 425 -9.00 51.75 -29.50
N ARG A 426 -8.04 50.90 -29.83
CA ARG A 426 -7.00 51.17 -30.85
C ARG A 426 -7.64 51.23 -32.26
N LYS A 427 -8.61 50.37 -32.58
CA LYS A 427 -9.30 50.42 -33.83
C LYS A 427 -10.13 51.71 -33.99
N LYS A 428 -10.80 52.17 -32.92
CA LYS A 428 -11.57 53.38 -32.91
C LYS A 428 -10.71 54.65 -33.06
N LYS A 429 -9.51 54.67 -32.44
CA LYS A 429 -8.56 55.76 -32.59
C LYS A 429 -8.00 55.85 -34.01
N ARG A 430 -7.63 54.73 -34.63
CA ARG A 430 -7.16 54.70 -36.03
C ARG A 430 -8.30 55.08 -37.04
N ALA A 431 -9.52 54.68 -36.74
CA ALA A 431 -10.66 55.07 -37.60
C ALA A 431 -10.94 56.58 -37.50
N ASN A 432 -10.76 57.18 -36.33
CA ASN A 432 -10.91 58.64 -36.16
C ASN A 432 -9.77 59.43 -36.84
N GLU A 433 -8.51 58.94 -36.73
CA GLU A 433 -7.35 59.53 -37.42
C GLU A 433 -7.55 59.51 -38.94
N LEU A 434 -8.10 58.45 -39.52
CA LEU A 434 -8.41 58.37 -40.97
C LEU A 434 -9.58 59.29 -41.40
N ILE A 435 -10.54 59.58 -40.52
CA ILE A 435 -11.65 60.49 -40.79
C ILE A 435 -11.16 61.94 -40.76
N ASP A 436 -10.25 62.30 -39.89
CA ASP A 436 -9.65 63.65 -39.80
C ASP A 436 -8.82 63.94 -41.03
N ASP A 437 -8.03 62.99 -41.55
CA ASP A 437 -7.25 63.12 -42.79
C ASP A 437 -8.15 63.32 -44.02
N ASP A 438 -9.30 62.66 -44.11
CA ASP A 438 -10.30 62.87 -45.22
C ASP A 438 -11.00 64.21 -45.15
N TYR A 439 -11.16 64.82 -43.94
CA TYR A 439 -11.74 66.14 -43.77
C TYR A 439 -10.75 67.24 -44.20
N GLU A 440 -9.46 67.08 -43.91
CA GLU A 440 -8.42 68.04 -44.32
C GLU A 440 -8.23 68.04 -45.84
N TYR A 441 -8.29 66.85 -46.50
CA TYR A 441 -8.22 66.74 -47.95
C TYR A 441 -9.39 67.40 -48.68
N ASN A 442 -10.61 67.23 -48.20
CA ASN A 442 -11.80 67.81 -48.81
C ASN A 442 -11.95 69.37 -48.59
N SER A 443 -11.29 69.90 -47.48
CA SER A 443 -11.27 71.34 -47.29
C SER A 443 -10.30 72.08 -48.23
N SER A 444 -9.16 71.41 -48.56
CA SER A 444 -8.22 71.95 -49.54
C SER A 444 -8.71 72.01 -51.01
N GLU A 445 -9.54 71.06 -51.42
CA GLU A 445 -10.20 71.07 -52.77
C GLU A 445 -11.30 72.17 -52.88
N LYS A 446 -11.96 72.54 -51.78
CA LYS A 446 -12.95 73.63 -51.81
C LYS A 446 -12.31 75.00 -51.95
N GLU A 447 -11.19 75.23 -51.32
CA GLU A 447 -10.44 76.52 -51.44
C GLU A 447 -9.83 76.71 -52.84
N THR A 448 -9.44 75.64 -53.53
CA THR A 448 -8.89 75.72 -54.91
C THR A 448 -9.99 75.98 -55.93
N SER A 449 -11.22 75.48 -55.76
CA SER A 449 -12.36 75.72 -56.69
C SER A 449 -12.91 77.12 -56.54
N GLU A 450 -12.96 77.76 -55.36
CA GLU A 450 -13.43 79.18 -55.19
C GLU A 450 -12.46 80.22 -55.75
N ASN A 451 -11.13 79.89 -55.88
CA ASN A 451 -10.17 80.77 -56.48
C ASN A 451 -10.14 80.70 -58.00
N GLU A 452 -10.56 79.65 -58.68
CA GLU A 452 -10.67 79.56 -60.12
C GLU A 452 -11.93 80.33 -60.64
N ASP A 453 -13.01 80.28 -59.89
CA ASP A 453 -14.25 81.04 -60.30
C ASP A 453 -14.07 82.57 -60.15
N LYS A 454 -13.17 83.13 -59.33
CA LYS A 454 -12.86 84.55 -59.23
C LYS A 454 -11.93 85.08 -60.34
N LEU A 455 -11.28 84.21 -61.12
CA LEU A 455 -10.36 84.61 -62.20
C LEU A 455 -11.12 84.72 -63.56
N MET A 456 -12.36 84.22 -63.69
CA MET A 456 -13.13 84.27 -64.97
C MET A 456 -14.20 85.42 -65.06
N ILE A 457 -14.23 86.38 -64.13
CA ILE A 457 -15.18 87.52 -64.16
C ILE A 457 -14.45 88.86 -64.51
N ASN A 458 -13.17 88.90 -64.89
CA ASN A 458 -12.54 90.10 -65.37
C ASN A 458 -11.78 89.86 -66.65
N GLU A 459 -12.57 89.62 -67.77
CA GLU A 459 -12.21 89.93 -69.17
C GLU A 459 -13.51 90.33 -69.92
#